data_10cc4264d8f4342ae50e59143e5eb2ad
#
_entry.id   10cc4264d8f4342ae50e59143e5eb2ad
#
_cell.length_a   1.000
_cell.length_b   1.000
_cell.length_c   1.000
_cell.angle_alpha   90.00
_cell.angle_beta   90.00
_cell.angle_gamma   90.00
#
_symmetry.space_group_name_H-M   'P 1'
#
loop_
_entity.id
_entity.type
_entity.pdbx_description
1 polymer ?
#
loop_
_entity_poly.entity_id
_entity_poly.type
_entity_poly.pdbx_seq_one_letter_code
_entity_poly.pdbx_strand_id
1 'polypeptide(L)'
;MLSATNSRLARWIDRYFYVRISTKITVLYAAILFFVLILSTAILGIGAYIYFYRQAEVDLDRSIRHVMNNIESGNAAEARFWFEGPVIPGVVVRITDNAGRIVLDTDAHFPSIDTIEKGRVTTPIWANPEMEVSEFQGGAVYHARRNIEYGGIRYQIHFFRTITTEKEFFTSLQRLLFYTVAVCFVLALLAGHFISRRILTPIREITWTARSIEVERLGRRLEVPRARDELSELARTFNRMLDRLQEGFTQQQRFVSDASHELRTPLTVILGYSDLLSRWGREDKNILDEGITAIRTEAENMQQLIEKLLFLARADQKRQAVNKEEVDFAELLADTMEKMQTVTTSHEVTLGRNDSAVVDGDPVLLRQLLRIFLENSLKYTPTGGHIHAYSVLAPDHSAVIVTLTDDGIGIAPEHLDRIFDRFYRVDSSRTKETGGSGLGLSIARWIAERHDIKITLRSELDEGTTVTLTIPTIQE
;
A
#
# COMPACT_ATOMS: atom_id res chain seq x y z
N MET A 1 -34.73 18.13 25.61
CA MET A 1 -33.57 18.86 25.00
C MET A 1 -32.43 17.93 24.49
N LEU A 2 -32.23 16.75 25.04
CA LEU A 2 -31.16 15.78 24.66
C LEU A 2 -31.34 15.10 23.30
N SER A 3 -32.56 14.96 22.77
CA SER A 3 -32.80 14.29 21.47
C SER A 3 -32.45 15.15 20.22
N ALA A 4 -32.59 16.48 20.35
CA ALA A 4 -32.29 17.40 19.25
C ALA A 4 -30.78 17.62 19.03
N THR A 5 -29.97 17.49 20.08
CA THR A 5 -28.51 17.60 20.02
C THR A 5 -27.89 16.37 19.33
N ASN A 6 -28.42 15.17 19.59
CA ASN A 6 -27.97 13.93 18.95
C ASN A 6 -28.23 13.92 17.43
N SER A 7 -29.36 14.51 16.96
CA SER A 7 -29.68 14.58 15.54
C SER A 7 -28.83 15.61 14.76
N ARG A 8 -28.32 16.66 15.44
CA ARG A 8 -27.39 17.62 14.85
C ARG A 8 -25.98 17.05 14.78
N LEU A 9 -25.52 16.33 15.80
CA LEU A 9 -24.22 15.66 15.83
C LEU A 9 -24.16 14.55 14.76
N ALA A 10 -25.20 13.72 14.67
CA ALA A 10 -25.29 12.67 13.64
C ALA A 10 -25.23 13.24 12.21
N ARG A 11 -25.99 14.33 11.93
CA ARG A 11 -25.93 15.01 10.63
C ARG A 11 -24.59 15.66 10.37
N TRP A 12 -23.88 16.13 11.39
CA TRP A 12 -22.53 16.69 11.25
C TRP A 12 -21.49 15.60 10.97
N ILE A 13 -21.60 14.45 11.64
CA ILE A 13 -20.78 13.25 11.41
C ILE A 13 -21.00 12.73 9.98
N ASP A 14 -22.26 12.58 9.54
CA ASP A 14 -22.58 12.17 8.17
C ASP A 14 -21.99 13.14 7.14
N ARG A 15 -22.13 14.45 7.35
CA ARG A 15 -21.57 15.47 6.46
C ARG A 15 -20.05 15.43 6.42
N TYR A 16 -19.39 15.07 7.56
CA TYR A 16 -17.94 14.90 7.63
C TYR A 16 -17.48 13.69 6.81
N PHE A 17 -18.27 12.61 6.71
CA PHE A 17 -17.93 11.45 5.87
C PHE A 17 -17.91 11.76 4.36
N TYR A 18 -18.66 12.73 3.89
CA TYR A 18 -18.69 13.14 2.48
C TYR A 18 -17.62 14.16 2.09
N VAL A 19 -16.84 14.67 3.05
CA VAL A 19 -15.76 15.64 2.76
C VAL A 19 -14.52 14.91 2.22
N ARG A 20 -13.79 15.55 1.31
CA ARG A 20 -12.54 15.04 0.74
C ARG A 20 -11.52 14.72 1.84
N ILE A 21 -10.79 13.60 1.69
CA ILE A 21 -9.76 13.15 2.66
C ILE A 21 -8.74 14.28 2.94
N SER A 22 -8.35 15.05 1.91
CA SER A 22 -7.45 16.20 2.07
C SER A 22 -7.97 17.21 3.08
N THR A 23 -9.25 17.55 3.00
CA THR A 23 -9.87 18.51 3.92
C THR A 23 -9.99 17.95 5.33
N LYS A 24 -10.31 16.66 5.46
CA LYS A 24 -10.35 15.97 6.77
C LYS A 24 -9.00 16.02 7.47
N ILE A 25 -7.93 15.69 6.76
CA ILE A 25 -6.56 15.72 7.29
C ILE A 25 -6.18 17.15 7.69
N THR A 26 -6.42 18.15 6.83
CA THR A 26 -6.12 19.55 7.13
C THR A 26 -6.86 20.02 8.38
N VAL A 27 -8.17 19.75 8.48
CA VAL A 27 -8.98 20.15 9.63
C VAL A 27 -8.53 19.44 10.91
N LEU A 28 -8.22 18.15 10.83
CA LEU A 28 -7.74 17.37 11.98
C LEU A 28 -6.43 17.93 12.54
N TYR A 29 -5.43 18.16 11.69
CA TYR A 29 -4.15 18.73 12.14
C TYR A 29 -4.30 20.16 12.65
N ALA A 30 -5.12 21.00 12.00
CA ALA A 30 -5.40 22.35 12.47
C ALA A 30 -6.11 22.33 13.84
N ALA A 31 -7.05 21.41 14.06
CA ALA A 31 -7.75 21.27 15.33
C ALA A 31 -6.80 20.78 16.46
N ILE A 32 -5.94 19.83 16.19
CA ILE A 32 -4.95 19.34 17.15
C ILE A 32 -3.99 20.48 17.52
N LEU A 33 -3.42 21.17 16.52
CA LEU A 33 -2.52 22.28 16.77
C LEU A 33 -3.19 23.42 17.57
N PHE A 34 -4.43 23.76 17.21
CA PHE A 34 -5.22 24.76 17.91
C PHE A 34 -5.45 24.37 19.38
N PHE A 35 -5.80 23.11 19.64
CA PHE A 35 -5.96 22.60 21.00
C PHE A 35 -4.66 22.68 21.81
N VAL A 36 -3.54 22.28 21.22
CA VAL A 36 -2.21 22.36 21.87
C VAL A 36 -1.83 23.81 22.17
N LEU A 37 -2.07 24.73 21.24
CA LEU A 37 -1.79 26.17 21.44
C LEU A 37 -2.67 26.76 22.54
N ILE A 38 -3.96 26.44 22.58
CA ILE A 38 -4.86 26.92 23.66
C ILE A 38 -4.40 26.36 25.01
N LEU A 39 -4.10 25.07 25.07
CA LEU A 39 -3.64 24.44 26.31
C LEU A 39 -2.32 25.07 26.81
N SER A 40 -1.36 25.26 25.91
CA SER A 40 -0.10 25.92 26.21
C SER A 40 -0.30 27.35 26.70
N THR A 41 -1.19 28.12 26.03
CA THR A 41 -1.53 29.49 26.41
C THR A 41 -2.20 29.54 27.78
N ALA A 42 -3.09 28.59 28.07
CA ALA A 42 -3.76 28.49 29.37
C ALA A 42 -2.75 28.18 30.51
N ILE A 43 -1.83 27.23 30.27
CA ILE A 43 -0.79 26.89 31.23
C ILE A 43 0.12 28.09 31.52
N LEU A 44 0.58 28.78 30.46
CA LEU A 44 1.39 29.98 30.60
C LEU A 44 0.64 31.10 31.33
N GLY A 45 -0.63 31.32 30.99
CA GLY A 45 -1.47 32.32 31.64
C GLY A 45 -1.68 32.04 33.13
N ILE A 46 -2.03 30.80 33.45
CA ILE A 46 -2.21 30.36 34.88
C ILE A 46 -0.86 30.47 35.62
N GLY A 47 0.23 30.00 35.01
CA GLY A 47 1.57 30.08 35.61
C GLY A 47 2.01 31.52 35.88
N ALA A 48 1.83 32.43 34.93
CA ALA A 48 2.13 33.85 35.10
C ALA A 48 1.26 34.49 36.20
N TYR A 49 -0.06 34.16 36.19
CA TYR A 49 -0.98 34.63 37.22
C TYR A 49 -0.50 34.22 38.63
N ILE A 50 -0.23 32.94 38.86
CA ILE A 50 0.24 32.41 40.14
C ILE A 50 1.58 33.06 40.53
N TYR A 51 2.50 33.22 39.56
CA TYR A 51 3.81 33.82 39.79
C TYR A 51 3.69 35.26 40.30
N PHE A 52 2.92 36.12 39.63
CA PHE A 52 2.77 37.52 40.02
C PHE A 52 2.10 37.69 41.38
N TYR A 53 1.08 36.87 41.67
CA TYR A 53 0.44 36.94 42.96
C TYR A 53 1.38 36.46 44.11
N ARG A 54 2.12 35.37 43.90
CA ARG A 54 3.13 34.92 44.90
C ARG A 54 4.28 35.94 45.07
N GLN A 55 4.71 36.57 44.02
CA GLN A 55 5.75 37.59 44.10
C GLN A 55 5.28 38.78 44.95
N ALA A 56 4.06 39.24 44.79
CA ALA A 56 3.47 40.32 45.58
C ALA A 56 3.39 39.94 47.09
N GLU A 57 3.03 38.71 47.42
CA GLU A 57 3.03 38.20 48.82
C GLU A 57 4.45 38.22 49.38
N VAL A 58 5.47 37.73 48.62
CA VAL A 58 6.87 37.69 49.07
C VAL A 58 7.40 39.10 49.29
N ASP A 59 7.09 40.03 48.40
CA ASP A 59 7.52 41.43 48.56
C ASP A 59 6.89 42.10 49.77
N LEU A 60 5.61 41.85 49.98
CA LEU A 60 4.91 42.34 51.18
C LEU A 60 5.49 41.76 52.47
N ASP A 61 5.71 40.46 52.52
CA ASP A 61 6.26 39.77 53.69
C ASP A 61 7.70 40.22 53.98
N ARG A 62 8.52 40.45 52.95
CA ARG A 62 9.87 41.04 53.13
C ARG A 62 9.82 42.45 53.71
N SER A 63 8.89 43.27 53.23
CA SER A 63 8.71 44.62 53.74
C SER A 63 8.23 44.64 55.20
N ILE A 64 7.29 43.72 55.54
CA ILE A 64 6.81 43.54 56.93
C ILE A 64 8.01 43.16 57.84
N ARG A 65 8.80 42.14 57.49
CA ARG A 65 9.99 41.73 58.23
C ARG A 65 11.00 42.82 58.38
N HIS A 66 11.26 43.60 57.34
CA HIS A 66 12.23 44.69 57.40
C HIS A 66 11.80 45.76 58.41
N VAL A 67 10.56 46.20 58.35
CA VAL A 67 10.02 47.23 59.22
C VAL A 67 9.95 46.70 60.69
N MET A 68 9.50 45.48 60.90
CA MET A 68 9.43 44.87 62.24
C MET A 68 10.82 44.73 62.89
N ASN A 69 11.82 44.29 62.14
CA ASN A 69 13.20 44.17 62.61
C ASN A 69 13.79 45.56 63.00
N ASN A 70 13.48 46.59 62.23
CA ASN A 70 13.95 47.94 62.54
C ASN A 70 13.33 48.47 63.85
N ILE A 71 12.07 48.15 64.07
CA ILE A 71 11.38 48.55 65.31
C ILE A 71 11.92 47.76 66.50
N GLU A 72 12.14 46.46 66.41
CA GLU A 72 12.67 45.58 67.47
C GLU A 72 14.15 45.90 67.79
N SER A 73 14.92 46.32 66.83
CA SER A 73 16.34 46.68 67.06
C SER A 73 16.54 47.97 67.87
N GLY A 74 15.46 48.70 68.18
CA GLY A 74 15.51 49.87 69.07
C GLY A 74 16.25 51.10 68.52
N ASN A 75 16.67 51.07 67.24
CA ASN A 75 17.51 52.13 66.66
C ASN A 75 16.73 53.39 66.22
N ALA A 76 15.40 53.40 66.46
CA ALA A 76 14.56 54.46 65.93
C ALA A 76 13.73 55.13 67.04
N ALA A 77 14.18 56.28 67.53
CA ALA A 77 13.49 57.06 68.52
C ALA A 77 12.19 57.72 68.06
N GLU A 78 11.97 57.80 66.74
CA GLU A 78 10.76 58.32 66.10
C GLU A 78 10.25 57.40 64.98
N ALA A 79 8.95 57.36 64.80
CA ALA A 79 8.29 56.46 63.79
C ALA A 79 8.83 56.63 62.35
N ARG A 80 9.35 57.80 62.00
CA ARG A 80 9.97 58.07 60.68
C ARG A 80 11.21 57.28 60.39
N PHE A 81 11.98 56.89 61.43
CA PHE A 81 13.21 56.08 61.26
C PHE A 81 12.97 54.59 61.11
N TRP A 82 11.73 54.10 61.32
CA TRP A 82 11.38 52.69 61.13
C TRP A 82 11.53 52.25 59.65
N PHE A 83 11.62 53.26 58.73
CA PHE A 83 11.78 53.07 57.29
C PHE A 83 13.17 53.43 56.76
N GLU A 84 14.18 53.59 57.67
CA GLU A 84 15.54 53.75 57.21
C GLU A 84 16.02 52.49 56.51
N GLY A 85 16.05 52.54 55.18
CA GLY A 85 16.42 51.47 54.28
C GLY A 85 15.57 51.45 53.00
N PRO A 86 15.94 50.62 52.01
CA PRO A 86 15.20 50.58 50.75
C PRO A 86 13.83 49.94 50.97
N VAL A 87 12.78 50.75 50.92
CA VAL A 87 11.41 50.24 50.78
C VAL A 87 11.29 49.52 49.44
N ILE A 88 10.75 48.33 49.47
CA ILE A 88 10.57 47.56 48.22
C ILE A 88 9.65 48.37 47.28
N PRO A 89 10.05 48.61 46.03
CA PRO A 89 9.21 49.38 45.10
C PRO A 89 7.81 48.80 44.96
N GLY A 90 6.80 49.66 45.07
CA GLY A 90 5.39 49.29 44.98
C GLY A 90 4.75 48.78 46.28
N VAL A 91 5.49 48.77 47.40
CA VAL A 91 4.92 48.58 48.75
C VAL A 91 4.73 49.95 49.40
N VAL A 92 3.50 50.23 49.82
CA VAL A 92 3.15 51.42 50.58
C VAL A 92 2.91 51.05 52.03
N VAL A 93 3.50 51.81 52.94
CA VAL A 93 3.40 51.57 54.39
C VAL A 93 2.77 52.81 55.03
N ARG A 94 1.71 52.58 55.80
CA ARG A 94 1.00 53.63 56.53
C ARG A 94 0.89 53.25 58.02
N ILE A 95 1.23 54.19 58.89
CA ILE A 95 1.12 54.00 60.33
C ILE A 95 0.00 54.86 60.86
N THR A 96 -0.91 54.27 61.65
CA THR A 96 -1.97 55.00 62.32
C THR A 96 -1.83 54.84 63.84
N ASP A 97 -2.26 55.90 64.57
CA ASP A 97 -2.36 55.85 66.03
C ASP A 97 -3.68 55.16 66.45
N ASN A 98 -3.89 55.07 67.80
CA ASN A 98 -5.10 54.51 68.36
C ASN A 98 -6.39 55.28 68.03
N ALA A 99 -6.25 56.54 67.58
CA ALA A 99 -7.37 57.37 67.14
C ALA A 99 -7.59 57.30 65.63
N GLY A 100 -6.84 56.46 64.91
CA GLY A 100 -6.93 56.31 63.45
C GLY A 100 -6.23 57.44 62.66
N ARG A 101 -5.48 58.33 63.35
CA ARG A 101 -4.76 59.41 62.67
C ARG A 101 -3.51 58.89 62.05
N ILE A 102 -3.21 59.29 60.80
CA ILE A 102 -2.00 58.92 60.11
C ILE A 102 -0.79 59.58 60.74
N VAL A 103 0.12 58.81 61.25
CA VAL A 103 1.37 59.24 61.84
C VAL A 103 2.45 59.33 60.78
N LEU A 104 2.43 58.31 59.88
CA LEU A 104 3.39 58.25 58.79
C LEU A 104 2.69 57.59 57.55
N ASP A 105 3.02 58.11 56.37
CA ASP A 105 2.61 57.51 55.11
C ASP A 105 3.76 57.60 54.13
N THR A 106 4.14 56.51 53.51
CA THR A 106 5.20 56.46 52.50
C THR A 106 4.76 56.95 51.15
N ASP A 107 3.44 56.99 50.89
CA ASP A 107 2.85 57.57 49.68
C ASP A 107 1.53 58.25 50.04
N ALA A 108 1.58 59.58 50.16
CA ALA A 108 0.39 60.40 50.53
C ALA A 108 -0.71 60.40 49.46
N HIS A 109 -0.39 59.98 48.24
CA HIS A 109 -1.40 59.85 47.16
C HIS A 109 -2.11 58.49 47.14
N PHE A 110 -1.65 57.55 47.98
CA PHE A 110 -2.28 56.23 48.11
C PHE A 110 -3.67 56.34 48.78
N PRO A 111 -4.66 55.62 48.29
CA PRO A 111 -6.05 55.68 48.77
C PRO A 111 -6.16 55.49 50.29
N SER A 112 -7.27 56.06 50.89
CA SER A 112 -7.56 55.85 52.31
C SER A 112 -7.84 54.39 52.61
N ILE A 113 -7.56 53.97 53.84
CA ILE A 113 -7.81 52.58 54.31
C ILE A 113 -9.25 52.18 54.10
N ASP A 114 -10.23 53.08 54.44
CA ASP A 114 -11.63 52.82 54.28
C ASP A 114 -12.06 52.58 52.80
N THR A 115 -11.34 53.22 51.87
CA THR A 115 -11.60 53.04 50.44
C THR A 115 -11.14 51.68 49.97
N ILE A 116 -9.99 51.23 50.48
CA ILE A 116 -9.43 49.91 50.14
C ILE A 116 -10.25 48.79 50.77
N GLU A 117 -10.63 48.93 52.05
CA GLU A 117 -11.46 47.94 52.76
C GLU A 117 -12.84 47.74 52.15
N LYS A 118 -13.44 48.82 51.57
CA LYS A 118 -14.72 48.72 50.85
C LYS A 118 -14.61 47.88 49.55
N GLY A 119 -13.42 47.77 48.95
CA GLY A 119 -13.12 46.95 47.76
C GLY A 119 -12.73 45.51 48.06
N ARG A 120 -12.92 45.01 49.29
CA ARG A 120 -12.47 43.67 49.74
C ARG A 120 -13.04 42.58 48.84
N VAL A 121 -12.17 41.79 48.26
CA VAL A 121 -12.50 40.59 47.44
C VAL A 121 -12.12 39.35 48.22
N THR A 122 -12.80 38.25 47.93
CA THR A 122 -12.47 36.94 48.53
C THR A 122 -11.01 36.58 48.19
N THR A 123 -10.21 36.40 49.24
CA THR A 123 -8.81 35.96 49.07
C THR A 123 -8.75 34.64 48.33
N PRO A 124 -7.89 34.50 47.30
CA PRO A 124 -7.67 33.24 46.64
C PRO A 124 -7.28 32.13 47.64
N ILE A 125 -7.73 30.90 47.41
CA ILE A 125 -7.51 29.73 48.31
C ILE A 125 -6.02 29.49 48.60
N TRP A 126 -5.10 29.95 47.76
CA TRP A 126 -3.64 29.82 47.88
C TRP A 126 -2.95 31.02 48.54
N ALA A 127 -3.67 32.09 48.80
CA ALA A 127 -3.11 33.28 49.43
C ALA A 127 -2.91 33.10 50.94
N ASN A 128 -1.94 33.78 51.50
CA ASN A 128 -1.73 33.78 52.97
C ASN A 128 -2.97 34.32 53.67
N PRO A 129 -3.58 33.59 54.64
CA PRO A 129 -4.79 34.00 55.32
C PRO A 129 -4.61 35.29 56.16
N GLU A 130 -3.37 35.70 56.45
CA GLU A 130 -3.08 36.94 57.15
C GLU A 130 -3.05 38.20 56.23
N MET A 131 -3.22 37.98 54.90
CA MET A 131 -3.22 39.07 53.91
C MET A 131 -4.63 39.19 53.28
N GLU A 132 -5.15 40.37 53.30
CA GLU A 132 -6.43 40.70 52.70
C GLU A 132 -6.17 41.21 51.26
N VAL A 133 -7.01 40.82 50.34
CA VAL A 133 -6.94 41.29 48.94
C VAL A 133 -8.15 42.17 48.70
N SER A 134 -7.92 43.35 48.20
CA SER A 134 -8.96 44.32 47.84
C SER A 134 -8.82 44.75 46.37
N GLU A 135 -9.91 45.05 45.69
CA GLU A 135 -9.91 45.60 44.34
C GLU A 135 -10.04 47.12 44.39
N PHE A 136 -9.09 47.82 43.81
CA PHE A 136 -9.09 49.28 43.72
C PHE A 136 -8.63 49.72 42.31
N GLN A 137 -9.43 50.60 41.69
CA GLN A 137 -9.16 51.15 40.34
C GLN A 137 -8.82 50.04 39.28
N GLY A 138 -9.48 48.91 39.41
CA GLY A 138 -9.29 47.80 38.50
C GLY A 138 -7.98 47.02 38.72
N GLY A 139 -7.19 47.30 39.74
CA GLY A 139 -6.02 46.55 40.21
C GLY A 139 -6.30 45.83 41.51
N ALA A 140 -5.53 44.77 41.82
CA ALA A 140 -5.56 44.13 43.10
C ALA A 140 -4.57 44.78 44.04
N VAL A 141 -4.96 44.98 45.28
CA VAL A 141 -4.14 45.54 46.36
C VAL A 141 -4.10 44.52 47.50
N TYR A 142 -2.91 44.04 47.77
CA TYR A 142 -2.68 43.22 48.97
C TYR A 142 -2.52 44.15 50.17
N HIS A 143 -3.22 43.84 51.25
CA HIS A 143 -3.20 44.55 52.49
C HIS A 143 -2.88 43.60 53.64
N ALA A 144 -1.86 43.95 54.42
CA ALA A 144 -1.52 43.25 55.68
C ALA A 144 -1.46 44.27 56.80
N ARG A 145 -1.93 43.91 57.96
CA ARG A 145 -1.99 44.75 59.14
C ARG A 145 -1.18 44.12 60.28
N ARG A 146 -0.38 44.95 60.96
CA ARG A 146 0.37 44.56 62.20
C ARG A 146 0.11 45.59 63.30
N ASN A 147 -0.18 45.13 64.51
CA ASN A 147 -0.31 45.99 65.66
C ASN A 147 1.01 45.95 66.45
N ILE A 148 1.50 47.07 66.86
CA ILE A 148 2.70 47.23 67.66
C ILE A 148 2.41 48.15 68.84
N GLU A 149 3.13 47.99 69.95
CA GLU A 149 3.10 48.88 71.09
C GLU A 149 4.53 49.44 71.28
N TYR A 150 4.66 50.74 71.15
CA TYR A 150 5.95 51.44 71.29
C TYR A 150 5.80 52.70 72.13
N GLY A 151 6.64 52.80 73.19
CA GLY A 151 6.54 53.92 74.11
C GLY A 151 5.24 54.06 74.86
N GLY A 152 4.47 52.93 75.04
CA GLY A 152 3.16 52.94 75.71
C GLY A 152 2.00 53.36 74.79
N ILE A 153 2.26 53.64 73.51
CA ILE A 153 1.26 53.98 72.49
C ILE A 153 1.11 52.81 71.53
N ARG A 154 -0.14 52.43 71.22
CA ARG A 154 -0.42 51.41 70.22
C ARG A 154 -0.51 52.06 68.83
N TYR A 155 0.21 51.47 67.93
CA TYR A 155 0.20 51.85 66.52
C TYR A 155 -0.31 50.65 65.70
N GLN A 156 -1.00 50.97 64.59
CA GLN A 156 -1.31 49.98 63.55
C GLN A 156 -0.50 50.34 62.31
N ILE A 157 0.25 49.35 61.84
CA ILE A 157 1.01 49.45 60.58
C ILE A 157 0.28 48.72 59.52
N HIS A 158 -0.08 49.43 58.46
CA HIS A 158 -0.76 48.91 57.29
C HIS A 158 0.24 48.84 56.14
N PHE A 159 0.41 47.66 55.54
CA PHE A 159 1.26 47.40 54.38
C PHE A 159 0.37 47.15 53.20
N PHE A 160 0.59 47.85 52.09
CA PHE A 160 -0.12 47.72 50.84
C PHE A 160 0.80 47.42 49.73
N ARG A 161 0.46 46.48 48.85
CA ARG A 161 1.16 46.16 47.61
C ARG A 161 0.18 46.17 46.45
N THR A 162 0.38 47.08 45.50
CA THR A 162 -0.45 47.17 44.29
C THR A 162 0.08 46.27 43.21
N ILE A 163 -0.78 45.58 42.47
CA ILE A 163 -0.44 44.74 41.32
C ILE A 163 -0.95 45.37 40.02
N THR A 164 -0.95 46.67 39.93
CA THR A 164 -1.48 47.36 38.75
C THR A 164 -0.59 47.19 37.53
N THR A 165 0.75 47.38 37.71
CA THR A 165 1.72 47.23 36.61
C THR A 165 1.79 45.80 36.14
N GLU A 166 1.78 44.81 37.03
CA GLU A 166 1.77 43.40 36.73
C GLU A 166 0.49 43.02 35.97
N LYS A 167 -0.67 43.59 36.32
CA LYS A 167 -1.93 43.36 35.62
C LYS A 167 -1.88 43.92 34.18
N GLU A 168 -1.35 45.10 33.97
CA GLU A 168 -1.16 45.68 32.63
C GLU A 168 -0.23 44.80 31.75
N PHE A 169 0.86 44.37 32.33
CA PHE A 169 1.78 43.43 31.67
C PHE A 169 1.06 42.11 31.31
N PHE A 170 0.31 41.54 32.26
CA PHE A 170 -0.44 40.31 32.02
C PHE A 170 -1.48 40.47 30.90
N THR A 171 -2.20 41.61 30.88
CA THR A 171 -3.18 41.89 29.83
C THR A 171 -2.52 42.05 28.46
N SER A 172 -1.31 42.65 28.42
CA SER A 172 -0.55 42.79 27.20
C SER A 172 0.01 41.42 26.71
N LEU A 173 0.46 40.61 27.64
CA LEU A 173 0.90 39.22 27.35
C LEU A 173 -0.27 38.40 26.78
N GLN A 174 -1.46 38.48 27.39
CA GLN A 174 -2.63 37.76 26.89
C GLN A 174 -3.01 38.19 25.47
N ARG A 175 -2.95 39.50 25.15
CA ARG A 175 -3.19 39.99 23.79
C ARG A 175 -2.16 39.44 22.80
N LEU A 176 -0.87 39.47 23.17
CA LEU A 176 0.19 38.89 22.33
C LEU A 176 -0.02 37.41 22.06
N LEU A 177 -0.32 36.63 23.10
CA LEU A 177 -0.60 35.19 22.99
C LEU A 177 -1.82 34.93 22.10
N PHE A 178 -2.89 35.71 22.22
CA PHE A 178 -4.06 35.62 21.36
C PHE A 178 -3.72 35.84 19.87
N TYR A 179 -2.97 36.90 19.54
CA TYR A 179 -2.51 37.14 18.18
C TYR A 179 -1.61 36.00 17.66
N THR A 180 -0.71 35.52 18.48
CA THR A 180 0.17 34.40 18.12
C THR A 180 -0.63 33.14 17.79
N VAL A 181 -1.62 32.78 18.62
CA VAL A 181 -2.50 31.63 18.36
C VAL A 181 -3.28 31.82 17.06
N ALA A 182 -3.82 33.03 16.81
CA ALA A 182 -4.55 33.32 15.59
C ALA A 182 -3.68 33.17 14.32
N VAL A 183 -2.48 33.74 14.35
CA VAL A 183 -1.52 33.62 13.23
C VAL A 183 -1.10 32.18 13.00
N CYS A 184 -0.72 31.44 14.05
CA CYS A 184 -0.35 30.05 13.95
C CYS A 184 -1.49 29.17 13.40
N PHE A 185 -2.72 29.44 13.80
CA PHE A 185 -3.90 28.73 13.28
C PHE A 185 -4.10 28.94 11.78
N VAL A 186 -4.00 30.20 11.29
CA VAL A 186 -4.08 30.50 9.86
C VAL A 186 -2.95 29.81 9.09
N LEU A 187 -1.71 29.89 9.58
CA LEU A 187 -0.56 29.21 8.96
C LEU A 187 -0.75 27.69 8.91
N ALA A 188 -1.30 27.10 9.97
CA ALA A 188 -1.61 25.67 10.00
C ALA A 188 -2.64 25.26 8.95
N LEU A 189 -3.68 26.06 8.74
CA LEU A 189 -4.68 25.81 7.70
C LEU A 189 -4.06 25.90 6.30
N LEU A 190 -3.24 26.91 6.04
CA LEU A 190 -2.57 27.10 4.75
C LEU A 190 -1.57 25.95 4.48
N ALA A 191 -0.71 25.66 5.43
CA ALA A 191 0.27 24.58 5.32
C ALA A 191 -0.41 23.20 5.15
N GLY A 192 -1.42 22.90 5.97
CA GLY A 192 -2.19 21.67 5.89
C GLY A 192 -2.89 21.50 4.54
N HIS A 193 -3.45 22.58 3.98
CA HIS A 193 -4.06 22.57 2.67
C HIS A 193 -3.04 22.27 1.55
N PHE A 194 -1.89 22.93 1.59
CA PHE A 194 -0.82 22.75 0.60
C PHE A 194 -0.22 21.34 0.66
N ILE A 195 0.17 20.88 1.84
CA ILE A 195 0.77 19.57 2.07
C ILE A 195 -0.22 18.44 1.68
N SER A 196 -1.47 18.54 2.15
CA SER A 196 -2.50 17.55 1.86
C SER A 196 -2.80 17.42 0.36
N ARG A 197 -2.82 18.54 -0.38
CA ARG A 197 -2.96 18.50 -1.84
C ARG A 197 -1.78 17.80 -2.49
N ARG A 198 -0.57 18.13 -2.10
CA ARG A 198 0.65 17.58 -2.72
C ARG A 198 0.78 16.07 -2.49
N ILE A 199 0.47 15.59 -1.29
CA ILE A 199 0.54 14.16 -0.94
C ILE A 199 -0.59 13.35 -1.61
N LEU A 200 -1.79 13.91 -1.74
CA LEU A 200 -2.94 13.15 -2.26
C LEU A 200 -3.13 13.25 -3.78
N THR A 201 -2.39 14.11 -4.49
CA THR A 201 -2.47 14.20 -5.95
C THR A 201 -2.09 12.89 -6.64
N PRO A 202 -0.96 12.22 -6.32
CA PRO A 202 -0.60 10.94 -6.94
C PRO A 202 -1.65 9.85 -6.70
N ILE A 203 -2.25 9.80 -5.51
CA ILE A 203 -3.32 8.82 -5.20
C ILE A 203 -4.55 9.04 -6.09
N ARG A 204 -4.89 10.30 -6.37
CA ARG A 204 -6.00 10.62 -7.28
C ARG A 204 -5.70 10.22 -8.71
N GLU A 205 -4.48 10.41 -9.16
CA GLU A 205 -4.03 9.98 -10.49
C GLU A 205 -4.10 8.46 -10.63
N ILE A 206 -3.61 7.71 -9.63
CA ILE A 206 -3.76 6.25 -9.59
C ILE A 206 -5.23 5.85 -9.66
N THR A 207 -6.09 6.48 -8.84
CA THR A 207 -7.52 6.18 -8.81
C THR A 207 -8.21 6.51 -10.13
N TRP A 208 -7.85 7.64 -10.76
CA TRP A 208 -8.41 8.04 -12.04
C TRP A 208 -7.96 7.11 -13.16
N THR A 209 -6.67 6.77 -13.21
CA THR A 209 -6.12 5.81 -14.17
C THR A 209 -6.81 4.45 -14.00
N ALA A 210 -6.92 3.95 -12.76
CA ALA A 210 -7.61 2.69 -12.48
C ALA A 210 -9.07 2.68 -12.97
N ARG A 211 -9.78 3.80 -12.83
CA ARG A 211 -11.16 3.95 -13.33
C ARG A 211 -11.26 4.08 -14.85
N SER A 212 -10.22 4.62 -15.49
CA SER A 212 -10.16 4.85 -16.94
C SER A 212 -9.52 3.71 -17.70
N ILE A 213 -9.13 2.62 -17.01
CA ILE A 213 -8.63 1.41 -17.65
C ILE A 213 -9.80 0.72 -18.32
N GLU A 214 -9.84 0.84 -19.63
CA GLU A 214 -10.62 0.03 -20.54
C GLU A 214 -9.65 -0.89 -21.28
N VAL A 215 -10.16 -2.00 -21.75
CA VAL A 215 -9.37 -3.01 -22.49
C VAL A 215 -8.56 -2.40 -23.64
N GLU A 216 -9.13 -1.38 -24.28
CA GLU A 216 -8.49 -0.66 -25.40
C GLU A 216 -7.35 0.26 -24.98
N ARG A 217 -7.20 0.54 -23.67
CA ARG A 217 -6.24 1.52 -23.12
C ARG A 217 -5.29 0.95 -22.09
N LEU A 218 -5.09 -0.35 -22.09
CA LEU A 218 -4.16 -1.06 -21.19
C LEU A 218 -2.69 -0.59 -21.32
N GLY A 219 -2.33 0.09 -22.40
CA GLY A 219 -0.97 0.63 -22.62
C GLY A 219 -0.63 1.88 -21.78
N ARG A 220 -1.59 2.49 -21.07
CA ARG A 220 -1.31 3.62 -20.19
C ARG A 220 -0.52 3.16 -18.96
N ARG A 221 0.43 4.01 -18.56
CA ARG A 221 1.21 3.79 -17.32
C ARG A 221 1.11 5.01 -16.43
N LEU A 222 1.22 4.77 -15.12
CA LEU A 222 1.35 5.82 -14.13
C LEU A 222 2.76 6.40 -14.18
N GLU A 223 2.86 7.73 -14.07
CA GLU A 223 4.15 8.35 -13.80
C GLU A 223 4.64 7.95 -12.41
N VAL A 224 5.84 7.40 -12.34
CA VAL A 224 6.46 7.03 -11.07
C VAL A 224 7.14 8.27 -10.50
N PRO A 225 6.71 8.77 -9.32
CA PRO A 225 7.36 9.90 -8.67
C PRO A 225 8.86 9.63 -8.48
N ARG A 226 9.69 10.68 -8.57
CA ARG A 226 11.15 10.56 -8.33
C ARG A 226 11.51 10.26 -6.88
N ALA A 227 10.60 10.51 -5.95
CA ALA A 227 10.76 10.15 -4.55
C ALA A 227 10.83 8.64 -4.38
N ARG A 228 11.66 8.15 -3.45
CA ARG A 228 11.71 6.73 -3.09
C ARG A 228 10.84 6.50 -1.86
N ASP A 229 9.54 6.65 -2.03
CA ASP A 229 8.52 6.51 -0.99
C ASP A 229 7.49 5.42 -1.36
N GLU A 230 6.56 5.18 -0.46
CA GLU A 230 5.50 4.18 -0.60
C GLU A 230 4.59 4.47 -1.80
N LEU A 231 4.45 5.72 -2.20
CA LEU A 231 3.66 6.11 -3.37
C LEU A 231 4.34 5.69 -4.67
N SER A 232 5.66 5.83 -4.74
CA SER A 232 6.43 5.38 -5.91
C SER A 232 6.46 3.85 -6.02
N GLU A 233 6.48 3.14 -4.90
CA GLU A 233 6.37 1.67 -4.86
C GLU A 233 4.98 1.22 -5.32
N LEU A 234 3.93 1.88 -4.84
CA LEU A 234 2.55 1.63 -5.29
C LEU A 234 2.40 1.83 -6.80
N ALA A 235 2.92 2.94 -7.35
CA ALA A 235 2.87 3.22 -8.77
C ALA A 235 3.60 2.16 -9.61
N ARG A 236 4.78 1.69 -9.17
CA ARG A 236 5.52 0.61 -9.83
C ARG A 236 4.78 -0.72 -9.77
N THR A 237 4.19 -1.04 -8.62
CA THR A 237 3.43 -2.28 -8.45
C THR A 237 2.19 -2.27 -9.32
N PHE A 238 1.51 -1.13 -9.42
CA PHE A 238 0.36 -0.97 -10.30
C PHE A 238 0.76 -1.10 -11.78
N ASN A 239 1.86 -0.47 -12.20
CA ASN A 239 2.37 -0.61 -13.57
C ASN A 239 2.71 -2.06 -13.91
N ARG A 240 3.37 -2.81 -13.00
CA ARG A 240 3.64 -4.24 -13.18
C ARG A 240 2.35 -5.08 -13.33
N MET A 241 1.29 -4.71 -12.60
CA MET A 241 -0.01 -5.36 -12.76
C MET A 241 -0.59 -5.08 -14.16
N LEU A 242 -0.49 -3.83 -14.64
CA LEU A 242 -0.93 -3.46 -15.97
C LEU A 242 -0.13 -4.16 -17.07
N ASP A 243 1.18 -4.33 -16.90
CA ASP A 243 2.02 -5.08 -17.83
C ASP A 243 1.52 -6.52 -17.99
N ARG A 244 1.28 -7.22 -16.87
CA ARG A 244 0.75 -8.58 -16.86
C ARG A 244 -0.65 -8.69 -17.50
N LEU A 245 -1.51 -7.71 -17.24
CA LEU A 245 -2.85 -7.67 -17.85
C LEU A 245 -2.78 -7.46 -19.36
N GLN A 246 -1.91 -6.56 -19.80
CA GLN A 246 -1.70 -6.27 -21.22
C GLN A 246 -1.11 -7.47 -21.95
N GLU A 247 -0.11 -8.12 -21.38
CA GLU A 247 0.49 -9.35 -21.92
C GLU A 247 -0.55 -10.45 -22.05
N GLY A 248 -1.31 -10.72 -20.99
CA GLY A 248 -2.36 -11.74 -20.99
C GLY A 248 -3.45 -11.45 -22.02
N PHE A 249 -3.89 -10.19 -22.13
CA PHE A 249 -4.91 -9.81 -23.11
C PHE A 249 -4.40 -9.92 -24.57
N THR A 250 -3.18 -9.48 -24.80
CA THR A 250 -2.53 -9.60 -26.13
C THR A 250 -2.39 -11.07 -26.54
N GLN A 251 -2.01 -11.92 -25.61
CA GLN A 251 -1.90 -13.37 -25.81
C GLN A 251 -3.27 -14.00 -26.13
N GLN A 252 -4.31 -13.56 -25.41
CA GLN A 252 -5.68 -14.04 -25.66
C GLN A 252 -6.22 -13.59 -27.01
N GLN A 253 -5.96 -12.33 -27.42
CA GLN A 253 -6.34 -11.85 -28.73
C GLN A 253 -5.65 -12.64 -29.86
N ARG A 254 -4.34 -12.88 -29.73
CA ARG A 254 -3.60 -13.71 -30.70
C ARG A 254 -4.21 -15.11 -30.77
N PHE A 255 -4.46 -15.74 -29.62
CA PHE A 255 -5.07 -17.07 -29.58
C PHE A 255 -6.40 -17.14 -30.33
N VAL A 256 -7.29 -16.17 -30.13
CA VAL A 256 -8.60 -16.13 -30.83
C VAL A 256 -8.43 -15.88 -32.32
N SER A 257 -7.53 -14.98 -32.71
CA SER A 257 -7.22 -14.69 -34.10
C SER A 257 -6.67 -15.93 -34.82
N ASP A 258 -5.66 -16.56 -34.23
CA ASP A 258 -4.97 -17.71 -34.81
C ASP A 258 -5.90 -18.92 -34.90
N ALA A 259 -6.68 -19.19 -33.85
CA ALA A 259 -7.72 -20.21 -33.87
C ALA A 259 -8.75 -20.00 -34.99
N SER A 260 -9.16 -18.73 -35.20
CA SER A 260 -10.13 -18.39 -36.27
C SER A 260 -9.50 -18.62 -37.65
N HIS A 261 -8.21 -18.32 -37.82
CA HIS A 261 -7.51 -18.59 -39.07
C HIS A 261 -7.36 -20.08 -39.35
N GLU A 262 -6.95 -20.85 -38.34
CA GLU A 262 -6.76 -22.31 -38.46
C GLU A 262 -8.05 -23.09 -38.67
N LEU A 263 -9.19 -22.57 -38.19
CA LEU A 263 -10.52 -23.17 -38.44
C LEU A 263 -11.11 -22.76 -39.81
N ARG A 264 -10.75 -21.58 -40.32
CA ARG A 264 -11.28 -21.12 -41.62
C ARG A 264 -10.76 -21.93 -42.81
N THR A 265 -9.49 -22.32 -42.76
CA THR A 265 -8.85 -23.05 -43.88
C THR A 265 -9.55 -24.41 -44.14
N PRO A 266 -9.70 -25.33 -43.19
CA PRO A 266 -10.39 -26.59 -43.38
C PRO A 266 -11.86 -26.40 -43.79
N LEU A 267 -12.53 -25.40 -43.20
CA LEU A 267 -13.90 -25.09 -43.56
C LEU A 267 -14.02 -24.69 -45.04
N THR A 268 -13.07 -23.91 -45.56
CA THR A 268 -13.04 -23.53 -46.98
C THR A 268 -12.84 -24.74 -47.89
N VAL A 269 -12.00 -25.70 -47.50
CA VAL A 269 -11.78 -26.94 -48.22
C VAL A 269 -13.06 -27.78 -48.27
N ILE A 270 -13.72 -27.96 -47.10
CA ILE A 270 -14.98 -28.70 -46.98
C ILE A 270 -16.05 -28.08 -47.93
N LEU A 271 -16.20 -26.77 -47.91
CA LEU A 271 -17.14 -26.04 -48.75
C LEU A 271 -16.80 -26.18 -50.22
N GLY A 272 -15.51 -26.11 -50.59
CA GLY A 272 -15.06 -26.30 -51.94
C GLY A 272 -15.37 -27.71 -52.50
N TYR A 273 -15.06 -28.75 -51.74
CA TYR A 273 -15.38 -30.10 -52.15
C TYR A 273 -16.93 -30.36 -52.15
N SER A 274 -17.65 -29.77 -51.25
CA SER A 274 -19.13 -29.83 -51.23
C SER A 274 -19.74 -29.21 -52.49
N ASP A 275 -19.22 -28.07 -52.92
CA ASP A 275 -19.62 -27.44 -54.19
C ASP A 275 -19.22 -28.29 -55.41
N LEU A 276 -18.04 -28.88 -55.40
CA LEU A 276 -17.56 -29.78 -56.44
C LEU A 276 -18.50 -31.01 -56.56
N LEU A 277 -18.79 -31.64 -55.44
CA LEU A 277 -19.71 -32.79 -55.37
C LEU A 277 -21.12 -32.42 -55.82
N SER A 278 -21.62 -31.26 -55.50
CA SER A 278 -22.91 -30.76 -55.92
C SER A 278 -23.03 -30.64 -57.42
N ARG A 279 -21.93 -30.27 -58.11
CA ARG A 279 -21.94 -30.05 -59.58
C ARG A 279 -21.63 -31.32 -60.37
N TRP A 280 -20.61 -32.11 -59.93
CA TRP A 280 -20.03 -33.19 -60.72
C TRP A 280 -20.08 -34.57 -60.04
N GLY A 281 -20.38 -34.63 -58.75
CA GLY A 281 -20.31 -35.90 -57.99
C GLY A 281 -21.30 -36.99 -58.45
N ARG A 282 -22.33 -36.63 -59.23
CA ARG A 282 -23.28 -37.62 -59.82
C ARG A 282 -22.77 -38.22 -61.13
N GLU A 283 -21.85 -37.51 -61.79
CA GLU A 283 -21.39 -37.89 -63.13
C GLU A 283 -20.05 -38.62 -63.09
N ASP A 284 -19.21 -38.34 -62.11
CA ASP A 284 -17.91 -38.94 -61.91
C ASP A 284 -17.71 -39.54 -60.51
N LYS A 285 -17.59 -40.87 -60.47
CA LYS A 285 -17.41 -41.61 -59.23
C LYS A 285 -16.09 -41.30 -58.55
N ASN A 286 -15.02 -40.99 -59.30
CA ASN A 286 -13.71 -40.63 -58.70
C ASN A 286 -13.82 -39.30 -57.98
N ILE A 287 -14.48 -38.32 -58.55
CA ILE A 287 -14.76 -37.03 -57.90
C ILE A 287 -15.61 -37.21 -56.66
N LEU A 288 -16.59 -38.14 -56.70
CA LEU A 288 -17.41 -38.46 -55.53
C LEU A 288 -16.58 -39.06 -54.38
N ASP A 289 -15.79 -40.09 -54.64
CA ASP A 289 -15.02 -40.80 -53.65
C ASP A 289 -13.88 -39.88 -53.09
N GLU A 290 -13.18 -39.11 -53.94
CA GLU A 290 -12.20 -38.14 -53.55
C GLU A 290 -12.80 -37.02 -52.68
N GLY A 291 -13.93 -36.46 -53.10
CA GLY A 291 -14.58 -35.36 -52.38
C GLY A 291 -15.11 -35.79 -51.01
N ILE A 292 -15.73 -36.99 -50.89
CA ILE A 292 -16.16 -37.53 -49.59
C ILE A 292 -14.94 -37.77 -48.69
N THR A 293 -13.87 -38.34 -49.23
CA THR A 293 -12.66 -38.62 -48.48
C THR A 293 -12.03 -37.31 -47.97
N ALA A 294 -11.90 -36.30 -48.81
CA ALA A 294 -11.37 -34.99 -48.45
C ALA A 294 -12.19 -34.29 -47.37
N ILE A 295 -13.56 -34.28 -47.53
CA ILE A 295 -14.45 -33.69 -46.53
C ILE A 295 -14.30 -34.40 -45.18
N ARG A 296 -14.27 -35.74 -45.19
CA ARG A 296 -14.13 -36.53 -43.98
C ARG A 296 -12.77 -36.26 -43.28
N THR A 297 -11.68 -36.30 -44.01
CA THR A 297 -10.34 -36.03 -43.47
C THR A 297 -10.27 -34.62 -42.84
N GLU A 298 -10.85 -33.63 -43.51
CA GLU A 298 -10.82 -32.27 -43.03
C GLU A 298 -11.71 -32.03 -41.80
N ALA A 299 -12.88 -32.75 -41.75
CA ALA A 299 -13.72 -32.74 -40.56
C ALA A 299 -13.02 -33.41 -39.34
N GLU A 300 -12.28 -34.51 -39.54
CA GLU A 300 -11.47 -35.17 -38.50
C GLU A 300 -10.34 -34.26 -38.03
N ASN A 301 -9.65 -33.54 -38.93
CA ASN A 301 -8.63 -32.54 -38.61
C ASN A 301 -9.19 -31.38 -37.76
N MET A 302 -10.39 -30.89 -38.15
CA MET A 302 -11.07 -29.84 -37.36
C MET A 302 -11.46 -30.32 -35.98
N GLN A 303 -11.94 -31.54 -35.83
CA GLN A 303 -12.28 -32.12 -34.53
C GLN A 303 -11.07 -32.16 -33.64
N GLN A 304 -9.92 -32.67 -34.14
CA GLN A 304 -8.66 -32.70 -33.39
C GLN A 304 -8.18 -31.29 -33.01
N LEU A 305 -8.32 -30.32 -33.90
CA LEU A 305 -7.95 -28.94 -33.62
C LEU A 305 -8.81 -28.36 -32.48
N ILE A 306 -10.15 -28.58 -32.53
CA ILE A 306 -11.05 -28.12 -31.48
C ILE A 306 -10.73 -28.78 -30.14
N GLU A 307 -10.41 -30.08 -30.08
CA GLU A 307 -10.00 -30.77 -28.85
C GLU A 307 -8.72 -30.17 -28.25
N LYS A 308 -7.70 -29.87 -29.08
CA LYS A 308 -6.48 -29.20 -28.66
C LYS A 308 -6.74 -27.79 -28.12
N LEU A 309 -7.62 -27.02 -28.77
CA LEU A 309 -8.04 -25.69 -28.31
C LEU A 309 -8.77 -25.73 -26.99
N LEU A 310 -9.73 -26.68 -26.83
CA LEU A 310 -10.44 -26.86 -25.57
C LEU A 310 -9.53 -27.30 -24.44
N PHE A 311 -8.56 -28.18 -24.73
CA PHE A 311 -7.54 -28.56 -23.77
C PHE A 311 -6.77 -27.33 -23.25
N LEU A 312 -6.24 -26.51 -24.14
CA LEU A 312 -5.49 -25.31 -23.78
C LEU A 312 -6.36 -24.29 -23.05
N ALA A 313 -7.61 -24.09 -23.47
CA ALA A 313 -8.54 -23.20 -22.79
C ALA A 313 -8.84 -23.64 -21.34
N ARG A 314 -9.00 -24.95 -21.09
CA ARG A 314 -9.14 -25.51 -19.73
C ARG A 314 -7.85 -25.41 -18.93
N ALA A 315 -6.71 -25.60 -19.58
CA ALA A 315 -5.39 -25.48 -18.98
C ALA A 315 -5.11 -24.05 -18.47
N ASP A 316 -5.42 -23.02 -19.25
CA ASP A 316 -5.32 -21.60 -18.89
C ASP A 316 -6.21 -21.23 -17.71
N GLN A 317 -7.40 -21.77 -17.66
CA GLN A 317 -8.34 -21.56 -16.56
C GLN A 317 -8.00 -22.38 -15.30
N LYS A 318 -6.90 -23.14 -15.28
CA LYS A 318 -6.55 -24.10 -14.23
C LYS A 318 -7.66 -25.13 -13.95
N ARG A 319 -8.49 -25.43 -14.95
CA ARG A 319 -9.62 -26.36 -14.87
C ARG A 319 -9.30 -27.71 -15.51
N GLN A 320 -8.17 -27.83 -16.21
CA GLN A 320 -7.74 -29.14 -16.73
C GLN A 320 -7.35 -30.01 -15.55
N ALA A 321 -8.10 -31.08 -15.38
CA ALA A 321 -7.82 -32.07 -14.33
C ALA A 321 -6.50 -32.81 -14.64
N VAL A 322 -5.74 -33.08 -13.61
CA VAL A 322 -4.54 -33.90 -13.64
C VAL A 322 -4.71 -34.95 -12.53
N ASN A 323 -4.92 -36.18 -12.90
CA ASN A 323 -5.14 -37.26 -11.97
C ASN A 323 -3.83 -38.05 -11.86
N LYS A 324 -2.95 -37.57 -10.95
CA LYS A 324 -1.67 -38.24 -10.73
C LYS A 324 -1.86 -39.55 -9.97
N GLU A 325 -1.16 -40.56 -10.42
CA GLU A 325 -1.07 -41.88 -9.79
C GLU A 325 0.35 -42.42 -10.00
N GLU A 326 0.67 -43.53 -9.32
CA GLU A 326 1.95 -44.24 -9.54
C GLU A 326 1.91 -44.91 -10.92
N VAL A 327 2.83 -44.53 -11.79
CA VAL A 327 2.91 -45.02 -13.17
C VAL A 327 4.24 -45.71 -13.39
N ASP A 328 4.23 -46.98 -13.84
CA ASP A 328 5.44 -47.61 -14.40
C ASP A 328 5.73 -46.95 -15.75
N PHE A 329 6.75 -46.07 -15.73
CA PHE A 329 7.10 -45.30 -16.91
C PHE A 329 7.70 -46.17 -18.03
N ALA A 330 8.40 -47.24 -17.68
CA ALA A 330 8.99 -48.15 -18.66
C ALA A 330 7.91 -48.89 -19.47
N GLU A 331 6.83 -49.33 -18.81
CA GLU A 331 5.69 -49.95 -19.47
C GLU A 331 4.94 -48.90 -20.37
N LEU A 332 4.73 -47.69 -19.84
CA LEU A 332 4.06 -46.61 -20.59
C LEU A 332 4.84 -46.24 -21.85
N LEU A 333 6.17 -46.12 -21.79
CA LEU A 333 7.03 -45.84 -22.93
C LEU A 333 7.01 -46.98 -23.94
N ALA A 334 7.12 -48.24 -23.50
CA ALA A 334 7.09 -49.40 -24.36
C ALA A 334 5.76 -49.53 -25.12
N ASP A 335 4.61 -49.40 -24.42
CA ASP A 335 3.28 -49.42 -25.03
C ASP A 335 3.09 -48.29 -26.07
N THR A 336 3.63 -47.11 -25.75
CA THR A 336 3.55 -45.96 -26.68
C THR A 336 4.37 -46.21 -27.93
N MET A 337 5.58 -46.74 -27.79
CA MET A 337 6.47 -47.04 -28.91
C MET A 337 5.93 -48.19 -29.79
N GLU A 338 5.38 -49.24 -29.18
CA GLU A 338 4.75 -50.36 -29.91
C GLU A 338 3.58 -49.86 -30.79
N LYS A 339 2.72 -49.01 -30.24
CA LYS A 339 1.62 -48.39 -31.00
C LYS A 339 2.12 -47.55 -32.17
N MET A 340 3.20 -46.81 -31.96
CA MET A 340 3.80 -45.99 -33.05
C MET A 340 4.40 -46.87 -34.15
N GLN A 341 5.07 -47.97 -33.81
CA GLN A 341 5.60 -48.94 -34.76
C GLN A 341 4.49 -49.59 -35.61
N THR A 342 3.34 -49.87 -35.01
CA THR A 342 2.18 -50.49 -35.71
C THR A 342 1.54 -49.52 -36.73
N VAL A 343 1.51 -48.25 -36.43
CA VAL A 343 0.90 -47.23 -37.30
C VAL A 343 1.81 -46.80 -38.45
N THR A 344 3.14 -46.98 -38.30
CA THR A 344 4.13 -46.44 -39.20
C THR A 344 4.88 -47.55 -39.95
N THR A 345 4.72 -47.62 -41.25
CA THR A 345 5.46 -48.54 -42.15
C THR A 345 6.59 -47.85 -42.92
N SER A 346 6.67 -46.51 -42.82
CA SER A 346 7.56 -45.67 -43.61
C SER A 346 8.84 -45.24 -42.88
N HIS A 347 8.94 -45.48 -41.58
CA HIS A 347 10.11 -45.12 -40.73
C HIS A 347 10.51 -46.28 -39.82
N GLU A 348 11.79 -46.33 -39.47
CA GLU A 348 12.30 -47.28 -38.51
C GLU A 348 12.20 -46.70 -37.09
N VAL A 349 11.24 -47.17 -36.31
CA VAL A 349 11.01 -46.73 -34.93
C VAL A 349 11.54 -47.78 -33.97
N THR A 350 12.51 -47.44 -33.13
CA THR A 350 13.19 -48.38 -32.24
C THR A 350 13.18 -47.93 -30.78
N LEU A 351 12.97 -48.88 -29.86
CA LEU A 351 13.12 -48.68 -28.44
C LEU A 351 14.42 -49.37 -27.98
N GLY A 352 15.33 -48.58 -27.45
CA GLY A 352 16.60 -49.09 -26.88
C GLY A 352 16.46 -49.48 -25.42
N ARG A 353 17.45 -49.11 -24.62
CA ARG A 353 17.41 -49.30 -23.16
C ARG A 353 16.20 -48.64 -22.54
N ASN A 354 15.46 -49.35 -21.69
CA ASN A 354 14.27 -48.88 -21.03
C ASN A 354 14.31 -49.31 -19.55
N ASP A 355 14.87 -48.46 -18.70
CA ASP A 355 15.01 -48.72 -17.27
C ASP A 355 13.68 -48.59 -16.58
N SER A 356 13.37 -49.51 -15.65
CA SER A 356 12.17 -49.47 -14.83
C SER A 356 12.24 -48.29 -13.87
N ALA A 357 11.18 -47.46 -13.85
CA ALA A 357 11.03 -46.30 -12.98
C ALA A 357 9.57 -46.05 -12.68
N VAL A 358 9.24 -45.79 -11.43
CA VAL A 358 7.89 -45.38 -11.01
C VAL A 358 7.87 -43.86 -10.86
N VAL A 359 6.91 -43.21 -11.49
CA VAL A 359 6.73 -41.74 -11.48
C VAL A 359 5.36 -41.37 -10.97
N ASP A 360 5.24 -40.20 -10.31
CA ASP A 360 3.96 -39.62 -9.92
C ASP A 360 3.37 -38.79 -11.07
N GLY A 361 2.39 -39.36 -11.79
CA GLY A 361 1.88 -38.69 -12.96
C GLY A 361 0.53 -39.20 -13.46
N ASP A 362 -0.10 -38.42 -14.33
CA ASP A 362 -1.30 -38.82 -15.03
C ASP A 362 -0.94 -39.64 -16.28
N PRO A 363 -1.25 -40.95 -16.32
CA PRO A 363 -0.82 -41.82 -17.40
C PRO A 363 -1.37 -41.40 -18.78
N VAL A 364 -2.54 -40.77 -18.83
CA VAL A 364 -3.13 -40.29 -20.07
C VAL A 364 -2.36 -39.08 -20.58
N LEU A 365 -2.02 -38.14 -19.71
CA LEU A 365 -1.26 -36.95 -20.06
C LEU A 365 0.19 -37.28 -20.38
N LEU A 366 0.83 -38.17 -19.62
CA LEU A 366 2.20 -38.62 -19.91
C LEU A 366 2.29 -39.34 -21.26
N ARG A 367 1.34 -40.20 -21.58
CA ARG A 367 1.23 -40.85 -22.90
C ARG A 367 1.02 -39.79 -24.01
N GLN A 368 0.20 -38.77 -23.75
CA GLN A 368 0.00 -37.68 -24.70
C GLN A 368 1.28 -36.86 -24.93
N LEU A 369 2.06 -36.62 -23.88
CA LEU A 369 3.36 -35.95 -23.95
C LEU A 369 4.32 -36.70 -24.91
N LEU A 370 4.49 -38.02 -24.67
CA LEU A 370 5.32 -38.86 -25.51
C LEU A 370 4.83 -38.87 -26.97
N ARG A 371 3.52 -39.05 -27.16
CA ARG A 371 2.90 -39.09 -28.47
C ARG A 371 3.14 -37.78 -29.27
N ILE A 372 3.05 -36.61 -28.62
CA ILE A 372 3.29 -35.33 -29.31
C ILE A 372 4.70 -35.26 -29.86
N PHE A 373 5.72 -35.71 -29.10
CA PHE A 373 7.10 -35.68 -29.61
C PHE A 373 7.33 -36.73 -30.68
N LEU A 374 6.81 -37.94 -30.51
CA LEU A 374 6.94 -39.02 -31.50
C LEU A 374 6.19 -38.66 -32.83
N GLU A 375 4.99 -38.09 -32.76
CA GLU A 375 4.27 -37.62 -33.93
C GLU A 375 5.03 -36.50 -34.66
N ASN A 376 5.70 -35.60 -33.92
CA ASN A 376 6.55 -34.61 -34.53
C ASN A 376 7.78 -35.24 -35.21
N SER A 377 8.45 -36.18 -34.55
CA SER A 377 9.58 -36.91 -35.17
C SER A 377 9.16 -37.61 -36.44
N LEU A 378 8.04 -38.38 -36.43
CA LEU A 378 7.50 -39.01 -37.65
C LEU A 378 7.18 -38.03 -38.76
N LYS A 379 6.67 -36.90 -38.42
CA LYS A 379 6.26 -35.87 -39.40
C LYS A 379 7.42 -35.16 -40.08
N TYR A 380 8.49 -34.93 -39.33
CA TYR A 380 9.63 -34.15 -39.79
C TYR A 380 10.86 -34.97 -40.22
N THR A 381 10.76 -36.28 -40.05
CA THR A 381 11.75 -37.22 -40.58
C THR A 381 11.35 -37.65 -41.99
N PRO A 382 12.27 -37.68 -42.96
CA PRO A 382 11.98 -38.19 -44.32
C PRO A 382 11.63 -39.69 -44.27
N THR A 383 10.89 -40.15 -45.29
CA THR A 383 10.56 -41.57 -45.47
C THR A 383 11.83 -42.45 -45.48
N GLY A 384 11.90 -43.47 -44.69
CA GLY A 384 13.06 -44.34 -44.51
C GLY A 384 14.01 -43.90 -43.38
N GLY A 385 13.74 -42.76 -42.73
CA GLY A 385 14.52 -42.28 -41.58
C GLY A 385 14.23 -43.03 -40.29
N HIS A 386 15.00 -42.69 -39.24
CA HIS A 386 15.08 -43.42 -37.99
C HIS A 386 14.60 -42.56 -36.84
N ILE A 387 13.82 -43.19 -35.94
CA ILE A 387 13.36 -42.58 -34.68
C ILE A 387 13.75 -43.53 -33.58
N HIS A 388 14.55 -43.06 -32.65
CA HIS A 388 15.08 -43.87 -31.56
C HIS A 388 14.64 -43.30 -30.20
N ALA A 389 14.09 -44.15 -29.34
CA ALA A 389 13.76 -43.80 -27.95
C ALA A 389 14.56 -44.67 -26.99
N TYR A 390 15.00 -44.09 -25.90
CA TYR A 390 15.54 -44.86 -24.77
C TYR A 390 15.28 -44.14 -23.45
N SER A 391 15.23 -44.85 -22.34
CA SER A 391 15.17 -44.30 -21.00
C SER A 391 16.27 -44.85 -20.10
N VAL A 392 16.82 -43.99 -19.26
CA VAL A 392 17.89 -44.34 -18.31
C VAL A 392 17.53 -43.73 -16.95
N LEU A 393 17.64 -44.52 -15.89
CA LEU A 393 17.48 -44.00 -14.54
C LEU A 393 18.72 -43.20 -14.15
N ALA A 394 18.52 -42.00 -13.56
CA ALA A 394 19.61 -41.18 -13.06
C ALA A 394 20.42 -41.95 -11.98
N PRO A 395 21.73 -41.71 -11.84
CA PRO A 395 22.58 -42.44 -10.90
C PRO A 395 22.13 -42.35 -9.44
N ASP A 396 21.45 -41.28 -9.07
CA ASP A 396 20.89 -41.03 -7.75
C ASP A 396 19.43 -41.48 -7.61
N HIS A 397 18.91 -42.17 -8.64
CA HIS A 397 17.51 -42.60 -8.73
C HIS A 397 16.46 -41.48 -8.59
N SER A 398 16.85 -40.22 -8.67
CA SER A 398 15.93 -39.07 -8.50
C SER A 398 15.04 -38.76 -9.71
N ALA A 399 15.43 -39.27 -10.88
CA ALA A 399 14.70 -39.03 -12.13
C ALA A 399 14.93 -40.15 -13.14
N VAL A 400 13.97 -40.38 -14.03
CA VAL A 400 14.17 -41.12 -15.28
C VAL A 400 14.40 -40.13 -16.42
N ILE A 401 15.45 -40.33 -17.19
CA ILE A 401 15.85 -39.52 -18.33
C ILE A 401 15.43 -40.25 -19.60
N VAL A 402 14.43 -39.69 -20.28
CA VAL A 402 13.92 -40.22 -21.54
C VAL A 402 14.50 -39.41 -22.68
N THR A 403 15.07 -40.06 -23.65
CA THR A 403 15.63 -39.40 -24.85
C THR A 403 14.93 -39.93 -26.10
N LEU A 404 14.42 -39.03 -26.90
CA LEU A 404 13.80 -39.26 -28.19
C LEU A 404 14.68 -38.58 -29.24
N THR A 405 15.18 -39.32 -30.21
CA THR A 405 16.08 -38.79 -31.28
C THR A 405 15.52 -39.18 -32.64
N ASP A 406 15.50 -38.24 -33.55
CA ASP A 406 15.20 -38.44 -34.95
C ASP A 406 16.34 -37.91 -35.84
N ASP A 407 16.46 -38.44 -37.05
CA ASP A 407 17.33 -37.99 -38.10
C ASP A 407 16.60 -37.12 -39.17
N GLY A 408 15.65 -36.34 -38.67
CA GLY A 408 14.81 -35.45 -39.46
C GLY A 408 15.53 -34.19 -39.95
N ILE A 409 14.74 -33.27 -40.50
CA ILE A 409 15.23 -31.97 -41.07
C ILE A 409 15.85 -31.05 -40.01
N GLY A 410 15.70 -31.33 -38.70
CA GLY A 410 16.17 -30.50 -37.62
C GLY A 410 15.46 -29.15 -37.51
N ILE A 411 15.92 -28.34 -36.55
CA ILE A 411 15.36 -27.02 -36.22
C ILE A 411 16.49 -26.01 -36.09
N ALA A 412 16.40 -24.90 -36.85
CA ALA A 412 17.39 -23.85 -36.76
C ALA A 412 17.38 -23.18 -35.35
N PRO A 413 18.56 -22.78 -34.82
CA PRO A 413 18.69 -22.25 -33.46
C PRO A 413 17.76 -21.08 -33.13
N GLU A 414 17.48 -20.21 -34.09
CA GLU A 414 16.59 -19.04 -33.95
C GLU A 414 15.14 -19.38 -33.66
N HIS A 415 14.73 -20.62 -33.89
CA HIS A 415 13.36 -21.10 -33.66
C HIS A 415 13.20 -21.86 -32.37
N LEU A 416 14.29 -22.38 -31.76
CA LEU A 416 14.25 -23.27 -30.58
C LEU A 416 13.51 -22.68 -29.38
N ASP A 417 13.66 -21.37 -29.13
CA ASP A 417 12.98 -20.69 -28.03
C ASP A 417 11.46 -20.53 -28.24
N ARG A 418 11.02 -20.58 -29.50
CA ARG A 418 9.65 -20.26 -29.90
C ARG A 418 8.80 -21.45 -30.28
N ILE A 419 9.38 -22.61 -30.51
CA ILE A 419 8.62 -23.81 -30.95
C ILE A 419 7.57 -24.27 -29.96
N PHE A 420 7.65 -23.84 -28.69
CA PHE A 420 6.65 -24.11 -27.65
C PHE A 420 5.53 -23.06 -27.60
N ASP A 421 5.65 -21.98 -28.40
CA ASP A 421 4.59 -20.97 -28.52
C ASP A 421 3.40 -21.57 -29.29
N ARG A 422 2.19 -21.13 -28.92
CA ARG A 422 0.97 -21.60 -29.58
C ARG A 422 0.94 -21.13 -31.02
N PHE A 423 0.52 -22.02 -31.93
CA PHE A 423 0.43 -21.79 -33.37
C PHE A 423 1.77 -21.46 -34.07
N TYR A 424 2.88 -21.57 -33.33
CA TYR A 424 4.19 -21.32 -33.91
C TYR A 424 4.60 -22.44 -34.84
N ARG A 425 5.13 -22.08 -36.04
CA ARG A 425 5.62 -23.00 -37.08
C ARG A 425 6.84 -22.35 -37.74
N VAL A 426 7.88 -23.16 -38.01
CA VAL A 426 9.15 -22.68 -38.58
C VAL A 426 8.95 -22.21 -40.02
N ASP A 427 8.14 -22.89 -40.85
CA ASP A 427 7.84 -22.52 -42.22
C ASP A 427 6.35 -22.66 -42.53
N SER A 428 5.74 -21.57 -42.99
CA SER A 428 4.31 -21.56 -43.40
C SER A 428 4.07 -22.13 -44.81
N SER A 429 5.12 -22.23 -45.66
CA SER A 429 4.99 -22.62 -47.05
C SER A 429 5.21 -24.10 -47.34
N ARG A 430 6.22 -24.71 -46.71
CA ARG A 430 6.51 -26.15 -46.85
C ARG A 430 5.60 -27.08 -46.07
N THR A 431 4.95 -26.59 -44.99
CA THR A 431 4.15 -27.39 -44.10
C THR A 431 2.66 -27.44 -44.44
N LYS A 432 2.21 -26.85 -45.56
CA LYS A 432 0.83 -27.03 -46.03
C LYS A 432 0.53 -28.49 -46.45
N GLU A 433 1.56 -29.20 -46.92
CA GLU A 433 1.42 -30.61 -47.33
C GLU A 433 1.49 -31.59 -46.13
N THR A 434 2.17 -31.21 -45.05
CA THR A 434 2.36 -32.13 -43.89
C THR A 434 1.36 -31.90 -42.75
N GLY A 435 0.53 -30.86 -42.77
CA GLY A 435 -0.49 -30.58 -41.75
C GLY A 435 0.07 -30.34 -40.35
N GLY A 436 -0.61 -29.60 -39.51
CA GLY A 436 -0.27 -29.43 -38.07
C GLY A 436 -0.61 -28.04 -37.58
N SER A 437 -1.34 -27.99 -36.45
CA SER A 437 -1.90 -26.75 -35.87
C SER A 437 -0.91 -25.89 -35.09
N GLY A 438 0.35 -26.32 -34.89
CA GLY A 438 1.30 -25.62 -34.01
C GLY A 438 0.90 -25.61 -32.52
N LEU A 439 -0.06 -26.44 -32.11
CA LEU A 439 -0.52 -26.53 -30.73
C LEU A 439 0.10 -27.70 -29.95
N GLY A 440 0.68 -28.69 -30.62
CA GLY A 440 1.18 -29.88 -29.96
C GLY A 440 2.26 -29.59 -28.92
N LEU A 441 3.32 -28.89 -29.31
CA LEU A 441 4.43 -28.58 -28.39
C LEU A 441 4.00 -27.67 -27.21
N SER A 442 3.04 -26.78 -27.41
CA SER A 442 2.48 -25.98 -26.31
C SER A 442 1.69 -26.82 -25.29
N ILE A 443 1.00 -27.89 -25.76
CA ILE A 443 0.37 -28.89 -24.90
C ILE A 443 1.44 -29.72 -24.18
N ALA A 444 2.47 -30.16 -24.87
CA ALA A 444 3.60 -30.90 -24.29
C ALA A 444 4.27 -30.11 -23.17
N ARG A 445 4.53 -28.81 -23.38
CA ARG A 445 5.06 -27.91 -22.35
C ARG A 445 4.14 -27.84 -21.14
N TRP A 446 2.84 -27.65 -21.34
CA TRP A 446 1.90 -27.59 -20.24
C TRP A 446 1.86 -28.90 -19.43
N ILE A 447 1.86 -30.06 -20.11
CA ILE A 447 1.91 -31.38 -19.43
C ILE A 447 3.21 -31.49 -18.62
N ALA A 448 4.33 -31.12 -19.19
CA ALA A 448 5.63 -31.17 -18.53
C ALA A 448 5.66 -30.28 -17.28
N GLU A 449 5.16 -29.03 -17.37
CA GLU A 449 5.07 -28.12 -16.23
C GLU A 449 4.18 -28.67 -15.10
N ARG A 450 3.15 -29.45 -15.39
CA ARG A 450 2.26 -30.05 -14.38
C ARG A 450 2.82 -31.28 -13.71
N HIS A 451 3.80 -31.88 -14.33
CA HIS A 451 4.49 -33.10 -13.83
C HIS A 451 5.93 -32.83 -13.40
N ASP A 452 6.32 -31.55 -13.30
CA ASP A 452 7.68 -31.10 -12.96
C ASP A 452 8.76 -31.74 -13.89
N ILE A 453 8.37 -32.02 -15.14
CA ILE A 453 9.23 -32.60 -16.16
C ILE A 453 10.05 -31.48 -16.81
N LYS A 454 11.36 -31.64 -16.85
CA LYS A 454 12.24 -30.74 -17.57
C LYS A 454 12.40 -31.22 -19.01
N ILE A 455 12.03 -30.40 -19.98
CA ILE A 455 12.26 -30.63 -21.41
C ILE A 455 13.57 -29.95 -21.81
N THR A 456 14.45 -30.66 -22.43
CA THR A 456 15.68 -30.16 -23.07
C THR A 456 15.67 -30.58 -24.52
N LEU A 457 15.88 -29.64 -25.44
CA LEU A 457 15.86 -29.92 -26.88
C LEU A 457 17.20 -29.51 -27.48
N ARG A 458 17.77 -30.38 -28.31
CA ARG A 458 18.96 -30.14 -29.12
C ARG A 458 18.60 -30.49 -30.57
N SER A 459 18.86 -29.58 -31.48
CA SER A 459 18.59 -29.80 -32.91
C SER A 459 19.53 -28.98 -33.73
N GLU A 460 20.00 -29.58 -34.80
CA GLU A 460 20.79 -28.92 -35.86
C GLU A 460 20.10 -29.15 -37.19
N LEU A 461 20.13 -28.13 -38.06
CA LEU A 461 19.47 -28.21 -39.36
C LEU A 461 20.07 -29.34 -40.18
N ASP A 462 19.25 -30.17 -40.80
CA ASP A 462 19.59 -31.36 -41.59
C ASP A 462 20.33 -32.48 -40.81
N GLU A 463 20.44 -32.39 -39.46
CA GLU A 463 21.03 -33.43 -38.61
C GLU A 463 20.02 -34.14 -37.70
N GLY A 464 18.82 -33.53 -37.59
CA GLY A 464 17.74 -34.10 -36.77
C GLY A 464 17.52 -33.40 -35.44
N THR A 465 16.69 -34.02 -34.61
CA THR A 465 16.29 -33.48 -33.32
C THR A 465 16.40 -34.50 -32.19
N THR A 466 16.94 -34.08 -31.07
CA THR A 466 17.00 -34.85 -29.82
C THR A 466 16.20 -34.10 -28.73
N VAL A 467 15.15 -34.75 -28.22
CA VAL A 467 14.35 -34.31 -27.09
C VAL A 467 14.72 -35.14 -25.86
N THR A 468 15.08 -34.47 -24.78
CA THR A 468 15.36 -35.12 -23.49
C THR A 468 14.32 -34.67 -22.47
N LEU A 469 13.63 -35.62 -21.88
CA LEU A 469 12.67 -35.43 -20.80
C LEU A 469 13.26 -35.94 -19.50
N THR A 470 13.43 -35.08 -18.51
CA THR A 470 13.85 -35.49 -17.15
C THR A 470 12.61 -35.52 -16.26
N ILE A 471 12.20 -36.71 -15.85
CA ILE A 471 10.93 -36.95 -15.14
C ILE A 471 11.28 -37.37 -13.71
N PRO A 472 10.83 -36.67 -12.67
CA PRO A 472 11.07 -37.03 -11.28
C PRO A 472 10.49 -38.45 -10.97
N THR A 473 11.24 -39.27 -10.27
CA THR A 473 10.78 -40.58 -9.78
C THR A 473 10.24 -40.45 -8.35
N ILE A 474 9.35 -41.38 -7.99
CA ILE A 474 8.97 -41.57 -6.60
C ILE A 474 10.16 -42.27 -5.93
N GLN A 475 10.78 -41.61 -4.95
CA GLN A 475 11.80 -42.30 -4.11
C GLN A 475 11.06 -43.20 -3.12
N GLU A 476 11.41 -44.51 -3.08
CA GLU A 476 10.97 -45.43 -2.05
C GLU A 476 11.43 -45.01 -0.65
#